data_846db35c57478019d8f0ed7117e705c5
#
_entry.id   846db35c57478019d8f0ed7117e705c5
#
_cell.length_a   1.000
_cell.length_b   1.000
_cell.length_c   1.000
_cell.angle_alpha   90.00
_cell.angle_beta   90.00
_cell.angle_gamma   90.00
#
_symmetry.space_group_name_H-M   'P 1'
#
loop_
_entity.id
_entity.type
_entity.pdbx_description
1 polymer ?
#
loop_
_entity_poly.entity_id
_entity_poly.type
_entity_poly.pdbx_seq_one_letter_code
_entity_poly.pdbx_strand_id
1 'polypeptide(L)'
;SFVYFGGGTPSYLSSSQLFHLTDGMKGLLPWDEVKEVTFECEPGTLTNKKLKTLHEIGVTRLSLGVENFDDHILEINGRAHRGGEIDRAYGYAREVGFQQINIDLIAGMLDETEDNWKACVAKAIEMAPDSITIYQMEVPYNTTIYKRMKEEGKLAAPVADWDTKRRWTDYAYNELAKNGYTVTSAYTAVKDSSKVTFEYRDQLWAGADLLSVGVA
;
A
#
# COMPACT_ATOMS: atom_id res chain seq x y z
N SER A 1 9.61 -14.49 12.87
CA SER A 1 8.18 -14.20 13.03
C SER A 1 7.85 -12.81 12.52
N PHE A 2 6.58 -12.52 12.25
CA PHE A 2 6.07 -11.25 11.76
C PHE A 2 4.72 -10.93 12.41
N VAL A 3 4.35 -9.64 12.39
CA VAL A 3 3.00 -9.15 12.70
C VAL A 3 2.54 -8.26 11.54
N TYR A 4 1.31 -8.43 11.10
CA TYR A 4 0.75 -7.67 9.99
C TYR A 4 -0.61 -7.08 10.37
N PHE A 5 -0.70 -5.75 10.35
CA PHE A 5 -1.94 -5.02 10.51
C PHE A 5 -2.46 -4.62 9.13
N GLY A 6 -3.47 -5.32 8.66
CA GLY A 6 -4.05 -5.11 7.34
C GLY A 6 -5.55 -5.30 7.34
N GLY A 7 -6.15 -5.29 6.14
CA GLY A 7 -7.59 -5.38 5.94
C GLY A 7 -8.33 -4.09 6.32
N GLY A 8 -9.38 -3.74 5.62
CA GLY A 8 -10.06 -2.47 5.85
C GLY A 8 -9.09 -1.28 5.86
N THR A 9 -9.06 -0.52 6.93
CA THR A 9 -8.11 0.61 7.09
C THR A 9 -7.62 0.69 8.54
N PRO A 10 -6.58 -0.07 8.93
CA PRO A 10 -6.10 -0.10 10.32
C PRO A 10 -5.69 1.27 10.86
N SER A 11 -5.25 2.17 9.99
CA SER A 11 -4.84 3.53 10.36
C SER A 11 -6.00 4.45 10.82
N TYR A 12 -7.26 4.01 10.74
CA TYR A 12 -8.39 4.69 11.41
C TYR A 12 -8.36 4.54 12.94
N LEU A 13 -7.73 3.50 13.47
CA LEU A 13 -7.60 3.34 14.91
C LEU A 13 -6.92 4.57 15.55
N SER A 14 -7.45 5.04 16.68
CA SER A 14 -6.84 6.12 17.44
C SER A 14 -5.52 5.65 18.08
N SER A 15 -4.65 6.59 18.45
CA SER A 15 -3.39 6.27 19.15
C SER A 15 -3.64 5.46 20.42
N SER A 16 -4.69 5.78 21.20
CA SER A 16 -5.03 5.03 22.40
C SER A 16 -5.50 3.59 22.11
N GLN A 17 -6.26 3.40 21.03
CA GLN A 17 -6.67 2.06 20.59
C GLN A 17 -5.48 1.24 20.11
N LEU A 18 -4.54 1.86 19.40
CA LEU A 18 -3.30 1.20 18.95
C LEU A 18 -2.46 0.73 20.12
N PHE A 19 -2.24 1.59 21.13
CA PHE A 19 -1.52 1.19 22.35
C PHE A 19 -2.25 0.06 23.08
N HIS A 20 -3.55 0.19 23.30
CA HIS A 20 -4.33 -0.85 24.00
C HIS A 20 -4.26 -2.21 23.29
N LEU A 21 -4.39 -2.21 21.96
CA LEU A 21 -4.31 -3.43 21.14
C LEU A 21 -2.90 -4.06 21.23
N THR A 22 -1.87 -3.26 21.01
CA THR A 22 -0.48 -3.78 20.98
C THR A 22 0.01 -4.20 22.36
N ASP A 23 -0.36 -3.49 23.43
CA ASP A 23 -0.01 -3.90 24.80
C ASP A 23 -0.67 -5.23 25.16
N GLY A 24 -1.95 -5.44 24.77
CA GLY A 24 -2.62 -6.72 24.92
C GLY A 24 -1.92 -7.85 24.15
N MET A 25 -1.52 -7.59 22.91
CA MET A 25 -0.79 -8.57 22.09
C MET A 25 0.60 -8.90 22.66
N LYS A 26 1.36 -7.89 23.09
CA LYS A 26 2.69 -8.06 23.71
C LYS A 26 2.66 -8.92 24.98
N GLY A 27 1.56 -8.89 25.70
CA GLY A 27 1.35 -9.75 26.87
C GLY A 27 1.09 -11.22 26.56
N LEU A 28 0.73 -11.54 25.31
CA LEU A 28 0.32 -12.90 24.90
C LEU A 28 1.28 -13.53 23.87
N LEU A 29 2.01 -12.74 23.12
CA LEU A 29 2.85 -13.17 22.01
C LEU A 29 4.32 -12.80 22.26
N PRO A 30 5.29 -13.58 21.72
CA PRO A 30 6.71 -13.27 21.84
C PRO A 30 7.10 -12.07 20.95
N TRP A 31 6.64 -10.88 21.30
CA TRP A 31 6.78 -9.66 20.50
C TRP A 31 8.25 -9.28 20.25
N ASP A 32 9.12 -9.54 21.20
CA ASP A 32 10.56 -9.24 21.09
C ASP A 32 11.29 -10.11 20.05
N GLU A 33 10.66 -11.21 19.61
CA GLU A 33 11.17 -12.09 18.55
C GLU A 33 10.64 -11.73 17.16
N VAL A 34 9.80 -10.69 17.06
CA VAL A 34 9.19 -10.27 15.81
C VAL A 34 10.22 -9.51 14.97
N LYS A 35 10.48 -10.01 13.75
CA LYS A 35 11.41 -9.39 12.81
C LYS A 35 10.79 -8.22 12.05
N GLU A 36 9.50 -8.28 11.77
CA GLU A 36 8.77 -7.28 11.00
C GLU A 36 7.38 -7.07 11.60
N VAL A 37 7.06 -5.80 11.86
CA VAL A 37 5.71 -5.34 12.14
C VAL A 37 5.28 -4.43 11.00
N THR A 38 4.43 -4.93 10.11
CA THR A 38 3.89 -4.17 8.99
C THR A 38 2.54 -3.55 9.35
N PHE A 39 2.32 -2.32 8.91
CA PHE A 39 1.07 -1.59 9.11
C PHE A 39 0.59 -0.93 7.82
N GLU A 40 -0.63 -1.29 7.37
CA GLU A 40 -1.30 -0.65 6.23
C GLU A 40 -1.88 0.70 6.64
N CYS A 41 -1.64 1.71 5.83
CA CYS A 41 -2.02 3.08 6.11
C CYS A 41 -2.68 3.76 4.92
N GLU A 42 -3.80 4.41 5.18
CA GLU A 42 -4.42 5.38 4.31
C GLU A 42 -3.77 6.76 4.54
N PRO A 43 -3.16 7.41 3.53
CA PRO A 43 -2.44 8.69 3.72
C PRO A 43 -3.24 9.78 4.41
N GLY A 44 -4.54 9.91 4.11
CA GLY A 44 -5.44 10.90 4.71
C GLY A 44 -5.66 10.73 6.21
N THR A 45 -5.40 9.54 6.77
CA THR A 45 -5.55 9.28 8.22
C THR A 45 -4.28 9.57 9.01
N LEU A 46 -3.15 9.80 8.32
CA LEU A 46 -1.85 9.93 8.95
C LEU A 46 -1.53 11.37 9.35
N THR A 47 -1.35 11.55 10.64
CA THR A 47 -0.77 12.75 11.24
C THR A 47 0.62 12.42 11.78
N ASN A 48 1.46 13.42 12.02
CA ASN A 48 2.76 13.22 12.67
C ASN A 48 2.61 12.48 14.01
N LYS A 49 1.58 12.84 14.81
CA LYS A 49 1.27 12.13 16.06
C LYS A 49 0.96 10.65 15.84
N LYS A 50 0.16 10.33 14.84
CA LYS A 50 -0.20 8.94 14.51
C LYS A 50 1.05 8.14 14.10
N LEU A 51 1.88 8.71 13.24
CA LEU A 51 3.12 8.06 12.79
C LEU A 51 4.11 7.83 13.94
N LYS A 52 4.26 8.80 14.86
CA LYS A 52 5.03 8.59 16.09
C LYS A 52 4.46 7.44 16.91
N THR A 53 3.13 7.37 17.09
CA THR A 53 2.50 6.25 17.80
C THR A 53 2.80 4.92 17.11
N LEU A 54 2.69 4.83 15.78
CA LEU A 54 3.00 3.60 15.05
C LEU A 54 4.47 3.17 15.27
N HIS A 55 5.39 4.11 15.24
CA HIS A 55 6.79 3.84 15.51
C HIS A 55 7.02 3.38 16.96
N GLU A 56 6.39 4.03 17.95
CA GLU A 56 6.49 3.70 19.39
C GLU A 56 5.95 2.30 19.71
N ILE A 57 4.89 1.85 19.05
CA ILE A 57 4.36 0.50 19.22
C ILE A 57 5.19 -0.59 18.53
N GLY A 58 6.22 -0.20 17.76
CA GLY A 58 7.17 -1.10 17.14
C GLY A 58 6.92 -1.43 15.67
N VAL A 59 6.14 -0.61 14.95
CA VAL A 59 5.99 -0.77 13.49
C VAL A 59 7.33 -0.51 12.81
N THR A 60 7.80 -1.47 12.03
CA THR A 60 9.06 -1.40 11.28
C THR A 60 8.85 -1.10 9.80
N ARG A 61 7.71 -1.52 9.25
CA ARG A 61 7.34 -1.35 7.84
C ARG A 61 5.98 -0.67 7.70
N LEU A 62 5.94 0.49 7.04
CA LEU A 62 4.68 1.12 6.62
C LEU A 62 4.33 0.71 5.19
N SER A 63 3.06 0.42 4.92
CA SER A 63 2.51 0.31 3.57
C SER A 63 1.50 1.43 3.37
N LEU A 64 1.83 2.39 2.50
CA LEU A 64 0.98 3.54 2.21
C LEU A 64 0.14 3.26 0.96
N GLY A 65 -1.16 3.20 1.12
CA GLY A 65 -2.12 3.08 0.01
C GLY A 65 -2.20 4.38 -0.77
N VAL A 66 -1.20 4.65 -1.60
CA VAL A 66 -1.14 5.84 -2.46
C VAL A 66 -2.10 5.72 -3.62
N GLU A 67 -2.12 4.58 -4.27
CA GLU A 67 -2.98 4.15 -5.38
C GLU A 67 -2.70 4.92 -6.69
N ASN A 68 -2.75 6.25 -6.67
CA ASN A 68 -2.42 7.20 -7.72
C ASN A 68 -2.02 8.55 -7.10
N PHE A 69 -1.43 9.48 -7.87
CA PHE A 69 -1.09 10.82 -7.38
C PHE A 69 -2.00 11.92 -7.95
N ASP A 70 -2.86 11.59 -8.89
CA ASP A 70 -3.80 12.53 -9.50
C ASP A 70 -5.08 12.63 -8.67
N ASP A 71 -5.41 13.82 -8.21
CA ASP A 71 -6.56 14.08 -7.34
C ASP A 71 -7.90 13.71 -8.00
N HIS A 72 -8.04 13.91 -9.31
CA HIS A 72 -9.23 13.52 -10.04
C HIS A 72 -9.39 12.00 -10.09
N ILE A 73 -8.31 11.28 -10.42
CA ILE A 73 -8.31 9.81 -10.43
C ILE A 73 -8.62 9.25 -9.04
N LEU A 74 -8.01 9.78 -7.99
CA LEU A 74 -8.29 9.38 -6.63
C LEU A 74 -9.76 9.60 -6.26
N GLU A 75 -10.31 10.77 -6.60
CA GLU A 75 -11.70 11.14 -6.27
C GLU A 75 -12.74 10.23 -6.93
N ILE A 76 -12.64 10.03 -8.24
CA ILE A 76 -13.63 9.21 -8.96
C ILE A 76 -13.55 7.73 -8.63
N ASN A 77 -12.39 7.26 -8.13
CA ASN A 77 -12.21 5.91 -7.62
C ASN A 77 -12.54 5.78 -6.12
N GLY A 78 -13.09 6.84 -5.50
CA GLY A 78 -13.61 6.81 -4.14
C GLY A 78 -12.53 6.85 -3.05
N ARG A 79 -11.33 7.33 -3.37
CA ARG A 79 -10.26 7.48 -2.38
C ARG A 79 -10.47 8.73 -1.55
N ALA A 80 -10.27 8.61 -0.23
CA ALA A 80 -10.49 9.70 0.71
C ALA A 80 -9.38 10.75 0.70
N HIS A 81 -8.15 10.34 0.36
CA HIS A 81 -6.96 11.19 0.34
C HIS A 81 -6.72 11.85 -1.02
N ARG A 82 -5.84 12.84 -1.04
CA ARG A 82 -5.36 13.58 -2.22
C ARG A 82 -3.82 13.65 -2.22
N GLY A 83 -3.23 14.07 -3.33
CA GLY A 83 -1.78 14.14 -3.53
C GLY A 83 -1.04 14.91 -2.42
N GLY A 84 -1.58 16.04 -1.96
CA GLY A 84 -0.98 16.80 -0.86
C GLY A 84 -0.95 16.04 0.48
N GLU A 85 -1.87 15.10 0.71
CA GLU A 85 -1.86 14.25 1.90
C GLU A 85 -0.85 13.12 1.77
N ILE A 86 -0.64 12.61 0.55
CA ILE A 86 0.39 11.62 0.24
C ILE A 86 1.78 12.20 0.53
N ASP A 87 2.09 13.38 -0.04
CA ASP A 87 3.39 14.04 0.14
C ASP A 87 3.67 14.32 1.63
N ARG A 88 2.66 14.81 2.35
CA ARG A 88 2.75 15.09 3.78
C ARG A 88 2.95 13.82 4.62
N ALA A 89 2.16 12.78 4.38
CA ALA A 89 2.23 11.53 5.12
C ALA A 89 3.58 10.84 4.88
N TYR A 90 4.05 10.80 3.64
CA TYR A 90 5.35 10.25 3.29
C TYR A 90 6.51 11.03 3.92
N GLY A 91 6.47 12.37 3.84
CA GLY A 91 7.47 13.24 4.48
C GLY A 91 7.57 12.99 5.98
N TYR A 92 6.44 12.96 6.69
CA TYR A 92 6.40 12.65 8.11
C TYR A 92 6.89 11.24 8.44
N ALA A 93 6.58 10.24 7.62
CA ALA A 93 7.06 8.88 7.81
C ALA A 93 8.59 8.81 7.71
N ARG A 94 9.18 9.53 6.76
CA ARG A 94 10.65 9.65 6.63
C ARG A 94 11.27 10.37 7.83
N GLU A 95 10.66 11.45 8.31
CA GLU A 95 11.13 12.19 9.50
C GLU A 95 11.10 11.34 10.77
N VAL A 96 10.07 10.51 10.95
CA VAL A 96 9.94 9.60 12.10
C VAL A 96 10.99 8.48 12.05
N GLY A 97 11.43 8.08 10.84
CA GLY A 97 12.53 7.14 10.67
C GLY A 97 12.11 5.67 10.62
N PHE A 98 10.97 5.34 10.01
CA PHE A 98 10.60 3.95 9.75
C PHE A 98 11.67 3.23 8.93
N GLN A 99 11.95 1.97 9.28
CA GLN A 99 12.98 1.17 8.62
C GLN A 99 12.66 0.92 7.14
N GLN A 100 11.37 0.73 6.83
CA GLN A 100 10.89 0.50 5.48
C GLN A 100 9.58 1.25 5.24
N ILE A 101 9.49 1.93 4.10
CA ILE A 101 8.26 2.54 3.61
C ILE A 101 7.96 1.98 2.23
N ASN A 102 6.85 1.28 2.12
CA ASN A 102 6.26 0.83 0.86
C ASN A 102 5.17 1.80 0.42
N ILE A 103 5.03 2.00 -0.87
CA ILE A 103 3.84 2.62 -1.46
C ILE A 103 3.13 1.61 -2.35
N ASP A 104 1.80 1.61 -2.30
CA ASP A 104 0.96 0.79 -3.15
C ASP A 104 0.40 1.65 -4.29
N LEU A 105 0.50 1.19 -5.53
CA LEU A 105 -0.07 1.80 -6.73
C LEU A 105 -1.06 0.85 -7.38
N ILE A 106 -2.08 1.41 -8.05
CA ILE A 106 -3.06 0.62 -8.80
C ILE A 106 -3.05 1.05 -10.27
N ALA A 107 -2.68 0.13 -11.16
CA ALA A 107 -2.74 0.32 -12.59
C ALA A 107 -4.14 0.02 -13.13
N GLY A 108 -4.67 0.90 -13.97
CA GLY A 108 -5.94 0.70 -14.68
C GLY A 108 -7.17 1.18 -13.94
N MET A 109 -7.05 2.18 -13.09
CA MET A 109 -8.16 2.84 -12.38
C MET A 109 -9.15 3.51 -13.36
N LEU A 110 -10.33 3.90 -12.87
CA LEU A 110 -11.30 4.68 -13.64
C LEU A 110 -10.68 5.96 -14.17
N ASP A 111 -10.92 6.30 -15.42
CA ASP A 111 -10.43 7.47 -16.15
C ASP A 111 -8.90 7.61 -16.21
N GLU A 112 -8.15 6.62 -15.73
CA GLU A 112 -6.70 6.62 -15.85
C GLU A 112 -6.27 6.49 -17.31
N THR A 113 -5.34 7.33 -17.72
CA THR A 113 -4.71 7.33 -19.04
C THR A 113 -3.27 6.85 -18.97
N GLU A 114 -2.71 6.49 -20.12
CA GLU A 114 -1.29 6.11 -20.18
C GLU A 114 -0.36 7.25 -19.73
N ASP A 115 -0.70 8.49 -20.04
CA ASP A 115 0.10 9.65 -19.62
C ASP A 115 -0.02 9.88 -18.11
N ASN A 116 -1.21 9.72 -17.52
CA ASN A 116 -1.41 9.76 -16.08
C ASN A 116 -0.59 8.64 -15.38
N TRP A 117 -0.67 7.40 -15.89
CA TRP A 117 0.11 6.30 -15.33
C TRP A 117 1.62 6.56 -15.38
N LYS A 118 2.13 7.06 -16.51
CA LYS A 118 3.55 7.43 -16.64
C LYS A 118 3.96 8.51 -15.64
N ALA A 119 3.12 9.54 -15.44
CA ALA A 119 3.35 10.58 -14.45
C ALA A 119 3.33 10.00 -13.02
N CYS A 120 2.40 9.10 -12.73
CA CYS A 120 2.30 8.38 -11.46
C CYS A 120 3.58 7.60 -11.15
N VAL A 121 4.08 6.81 -12.10
CA VAL A 121 5.34 6.06 -11.96
C VAL A 121 6.53 6.98 -11.76
N ALA A 122 6.62 8.08 -12.51
CA ALA A 122 7.69 9.07 -12.38
C ALA A 122 7.69 9.70 -10.98
N LYS A 123 6.51 10.07 -10.45
CA LYS A 123 6.36 10.62 -9.10
C LYS A 123 6.75 9.61 -8.02
N ALA A 124 6.37 8.35 -8.18
CA ALA A 124 6.78 7.28 -7.27
C ALA A 124 8.31 7.10 -7.22
N ILE A 125 8.97 7.18 -8.38
CA ILE A 125 10.45 7.12 -8.48
C ILE A 125 11.08 8.34 -7.79
N GLU A 126 10.54 9.55 -8.01
CA GLU A 126 11.00 10.78 -7.36
C GLU A 126 10.94 10.70 -5.84
N MET A 127 9.83 10.17 -5.29
CA MET A 127 9.65 9.96 -3.84
C MET A 127 10.65 8.95 -3.27
N ALA A 128 11.14 8.05 -4.09
CA ALA A 128 12.15 7.06 -3.75
C ALA A 128 11.84 6.22 -2.49
N PRO A 129 10.66 5.57 -2.40
CA PRO A 129 10.34 4.66 -1.30
C PRO A 129 11.26 3.43 -1.29
N ASP A 130 11.27 2.69 -0.18
CA ASP A 130 12.09 1.48 -0.06
C ASP A 130 11.54 0.34 -0.91
N SER A 131 10.21 0.28 -1.08
CA SER A 131 9.53 -0.64 -2.00
C SER A 131 8.29 -0.02 -2.62
N ILE A 132 7.93 -0.54 -3.78
CA ILE A 132 6.71 -0.15 -4.51
C ILE A 132 5.97 -1.43 -4.87
N THR A 133 4.69 -1.49 -4.48
CA THR A 133 3.80 -2.58 -4.85
C THR A 133 2.83 -2.06 -5.91
N ILE A 134 2.67 -2.78 -7.00
CA ILE A 134 1.78 -2.41 -8.11
C ILE A 134 0.70 -3.46 -8.26
N TYR A 135 -0.54 -3.07 -7.99
CA TYR A 135 -1.72 -3.88 -8.24
C TYR A 135 -2.35 -3.49 -9.57
N GLN A 136 -3.10 -4.41 -10.14
CA GLN A 136 -3.95 -4.16 -11.32
C GLN A 136 -5.40 -4.03 -10.86
N MET A 137 -6.07 -2.95 -11.28
CA MET A 137 -7.44 -2.67 -10.86
C MET A 137 -8.38 -3.83 -11.20
N GLU A 138 -9.03 -4.36 -10.20
CA GLU A 138 -10.14 -5.32 -10.33
C GLU A 138 -11.43 -4.70 -9.82
N VAL A 139 -12.55 -5.06 -10.42
CA VAL A 139 -13.87 -4.58 -10.04
C VAL A 139 -14.72 -5.75 -9.54
N PRO A 140 -14.68 -6.04 -8.24
CA PRO A 140 -15.50 -7.09 -7.65
C PRO A 140 -17.00 -6.80 -7.75
N TYR A 141 -17.81 -7.86 -7.80
CA TYR A 141 -19.28 -7.80 -7.98
C TYR A 141 -20.04 -6.92 -6.99
N ASN A 142 -19.51 -6.71 -5.79
CA ASN A 142 -20.20 -5.96 -4.73
C ASN A 142 -19.81 -4.47 -4.67
N THR A 143 -18.95 -4.00 -5.56
CA THR A 143 -18.47 -2.61 -5.54
C THR A 143 -19.50 -1.64 -6.10
N THR A 144 -19.42 -0.38 -5.68
CA THR A 144 -20.24 0.71 -6.23
C THR A 144 -20.03 0.87 -7.74
N ILE A 145 -18.79 0.68 -8.21
CA ILE A 145 -18.44 0.71 -9.64
C ILE A 145 -19.20 -0.37 -10.39
N TYR A 146 -19.22 -1.60 -9.90
CA TYR A 146 -19.94 -2.70 -10.52
C TYR A 146 -21.46 -2.45 -10.56
N LYS A 147 -22.03 -1.97 -9.45
CA LYS A 147 -23.48 -1.66 -9.36
C LYS A 147 -23.86 -0.59 -10.39
N ARG A 148 -23.10 0.51 -10.43
CA ARG A 148 -23.32 1.60 -11.42
C ARG A 148 -23.21 1.10 -12.86
N MET A 149 -22.16 0.31 -13.16
CA MET A 149 -22.00 -0.33 -14.48
C MET A 149 -23.24 -1.12 -14.89
N LYS A 150 -23.77 -1.93 -13.96
CA LYS A 150 -24.97 -2.76 -14.20
C LYS A 150 -26.24 -1.91 -14.40
N GLU A 151 -26.41 -0.86 -13.61
CA GLU A 151 -27.54 0.09 -13.74
C GLU A 151 -27.50 0.82 -15.08
N GLU A 152 -26.33 1.16 -15.58
CA GLU A 152 -26.11 1.81 -16.87
C GLU A 152 -26.15 0.84 -18.06
N GLY A 153 -26.37 -0.46 -17.84
CA GLY A 153 -26.43 -1.49 -18.87
C GLY A 153 -25.09 -1.76 -19.56
N LYS A 154 -23.97 -1.38 -18.96
CA LYS A 154 -22.63 -1.61 -19.51
C LYS A 154 -22.18 -3.04 -19.30
N LEU A 155 -21.58 -3.65 -20.32
CA LEU A 155 -21.06 -5.03 -20.27
C LEU A 155 -19.69 -5.14 -19.61
N ALA A 156 -18.95 -4.03 -19.47
CA ALA A 156 -17.63 -3.98 -18.86
C ALA A 156 -17.49 -2.75 -17.96
N ALA A 157 -16.71 -2.88 -16.89
CA ALA A 157 -16.36 -1.74 -16.06
C ALA A 157 -15.51 -0.73 -16.86
N PRO A 158 -15.67 0.58 -16.62
CA PRO A 158 -14.91 1.62 -17.30
C PRO A 158 -13.47 1.76 -16.75
N VAL A 159 -12.81 0.65 -16.55
CA VAL A 159 -11.39 0.52 -16.15
C VAL A 159 -10.60 0.01 -17.35
N ALA A 160 -9.29 0.19 -17.33
CA ALA A 160 -8.43 -0.32 -18.40
C ALA A 160 -8.60 -1.84 -18.58
N ASP A 161 -8.50 -2.32 -19.82
CA ASP A 161 -8.50 -3.75 -20.10
C ASP A 161 -7.21 -4.44 -19.62
N TRP A 162 -7.22 -5.77 -19.61
CA TRP A 162 -6.09 -6.55 -19.09
C TRP A 162 -4.80 -6.37 -19.90
N ASP A 163 -4.88 -6.17 -21.20
CA ASP A 163 -3.70 -5.97 -22.05
C ASP A 163 -3.07 -4.60 -21.77
N THR A 164 -3.89 -3.58 -21.58
CA THR A 164 -3.43 -2.25 -21.15
C THR A 164 -2.81 -2.28 -19.77
N LYS A 165 -3.44 -2.93 -18.78
CA LYS A 165 -2.90 -3.07 -17.43
C LYS A 165 -1.54 -3.78 -17.42
N ARG A 166 -1.39 -4.86 -18.21
CA ARG A 166 -0.10 -5.56 -18.34
C ARG A 166 0.97 -4.66 -18.94
N ARG A 167 0.68 -3.96 -20.05
CA ARG A 167 1.62 -3.02 -20.66
C ARG A 167 2.05 -1.93 -19.68
N TRP A 168 1.10 -1.39 -18.90
CA TRP A 168 1.38 -0.36 -17.91
C TRP A 168 2.22 -0.89 -16.75
N THR A 169 1.94 -2.09 -16.27
CA THR A 169 2.74 -2.75 -15.25
C THR A 169 4.16 -3.03 -15.75
N ASP A 170 4.31 -3.54 -16.97
CA ASP A 170 5.62 -3.77 -17.60
C ASP A 170 6.40 -2.45 -17.76
N TYR A 171 5.72 -1.39 -18.21
CA TYR A 171 6.34 -0.06 -18.27
C TYR A 171 6.86 0.38 -16.90
N ALA A 172 6.03 0.27 -15.87
CA ALA A 172 6.41 0.69 -14.52
C ALA A 172 7.64 -0.08 -14.01
N TYR A 173 7.66 -1.40 -14.13
CA TYR A 173 8.82 -2.19 -13.70
C TYR A 173 10.08 -1.90 -14.50
N ASN A 174 9.98 -1.64 -15.79
CA ASN A 174 11.11 -1.23 -16.60
C ASN A 174 11.67 0.14 -16.16
N GLU A 175 10.80 1.12 -15.88
CA GLU A 175 11.25 2.42 -15.37
C GLU A 175 11.83 2.31 -13.96
N LEU A 176 11.23 1.54 -13.07
CA LEU A 176 11.76 1.27 -11.74
C LEU A 176 13.15 0.61 -11.80
N ALA A 177 13.35 -0.38 -12.68
CA ALA A 177 14.64 -1.05 -12.86
C ALA A 177 15.73 -0.06 -13.35
N LYS A 178 15.41 0.84 -14.28
CA LYS A 178 16.32 1.90 -14.72
C LYS A 178 16.72 2.87 -13.61
N ASN A 179 15.88 2.99 -12.57
CA ASN A 179 16.07 3.86 -11.42
C ASN A 179 16.53 3.11 -10.16
N GLY A 180 17.13 1.92 -10.33
CA GLY A 180 17.83 1.20 -9.28
C GLY A 180 16.94 0.30 -8.41
N TYR A 181 15.70 0.03 -8.83
CA TYR A 181 14.83 -0.94 -8.16
C TYR A 181 15.03 -2.33 -8.76
N THR A 182 14.89 -3.35 -7.93
CA THR A 182 14.89 -4.76 -8.33
C THR A 182 13.49 -5.32 -8.15
N VAL A 183 12.94 -5.93 -9.19
CA VAL A 183 11.63 -6.64 -9.11
C VAL A 183 11.83 -7.94 -8.34
N THR A 184 11.16 -8.09 -7.21
CA THR A 184 11.29 -9.24 -6.29
C THR A 184 10.09 -10.17 -6.29
N SER A 185 8.98 -9.73 -6.88
CA SER A 185 7.76 -10.56 -7.05
C SER A 185 6.92 -10.03 -8.22
N ALA A 186 5.81 -10.70 -8.53
CA ALA A 186 4.86 -10.24 -9.53
C ALA A 186 4.25 -8.85 -9.23
N TYR A 187 4.34 -8.40 -7.98
CA TYR A 187 3.71 -7.15 -7.52
C TYR A 187 4.68 -6.13 -6.95
N THR A 188 5.92 -6.49 -6.61
CA THR A 188 6.78 -5.65 -5.79
C THR A 188 8.16 -5.44 -6.41
N ALA A 189 8.59 -4.19 -6.43
CA ALA A 189 9.96 -3.78 -6.69
C ALA A 189 10.56 -3.13 -5.45
N VAL A 190 11.82 -3.42 -5.14
CA VAL A 190 12.55 -2.91 -3.96
C VAL A 190 13.79 -2.14 -4.38
N LYS A 191 14.10 -1.06 -3.65
CA LYS A 191 15.25 -0.20 -3.94
C LYS A 191 16.59 -0.83 -3.57
N ASP A 192 16.62 -1.56 -2.46
CA ASP A 192 17.81 -2.26 -1.97
C ASP A 192 17.41 -3.63 -1.43
N SER A 193 17.54 -4.66 -2.25
CA SER A 193 17.14 -6.03 -1.89
C SER A 193 17.98 -6.65 -0.75
N SER A 194 19.08 -6.02 -0.36
CA SER A 194 19.87 -6.46 0.80
C SER A 194 19.33 -5.93 2.12
N LYS A 195 18.49 -4.89 2.11
CA LYS A 195 17.94 -4.21 3.29
C LYS A 195 16.43 -4.26 3.38
N VAL A 196 15.75 -4.36 2.24
CA VAL A 196 14.29 -4.34 2.17
C VAL A 196 13.78 -5.77 2.05
N THR A 197 13.05 -6.19 3.08
CA THR A 197 12.40 -7.51 3.15
C THR A 197 10.89 -7.33 3.24
N PHE A 198 10.15 -8.38 3.00
CA PHE A 198 8.73 -8.46 3.30
C PHE A 198 8.46 -9.80 3.98
N GLU A 199 8.82 -9.88 5.26
CA GLU A 199 8.78 -11.10 6.08
C GLU A 199 7.41 -11.77 6.05
N TYR A 200 6.32 -11.00 6.14
CA TYR A 200 4.96 -11.53 6.03
C TYR A 200 4.78 -12.38 4.76
N ARG A 201 5.08 -11.81 3.60
CA ARG A 201 4.96 -12.50 2.31
C ARG A 201 5.89 -13.71 2.23
N ASP A 202 7.15 -13.49 2.54
CA ASP A 202 8.20 -14.48 2.33
C ASP A 202 8.02 -15.69 3.26
N GLN A 203 7.60 -15.47 4.50
CA GLN A 203 7.30 -16.53 5.45
C GLN A 203 6.05 -17.33 5.06
N LEU A 204 4.98 -16.65 4.63
CA LEU A 204 3.78 -17.34 4.14
C LEU A 204 4.07 -18.21 2.92
N TRP A 205 4.85 -17.71 1.96
CA TRP A 205 5.26 -18.49 0.79
C TRP A 205 6.18 -19.65 1.15
N ALA A 206 6.92 -19.53 2.22
CA ALA A 206 7.73 -20.62 2.77
C ALA A 206 6.91 -21.63 3.61
N GLY A 207 5.60 -21.41 3.77
CA GLY A 207 4.70 -22.32 4.47
C GLY A 207 4.59 -22.09 5.98
N ALA A 208 4.86 -20.88 6.45
CA ALA A 208 4.66 -20.53 7.86
C ALA A 208 3.18 -20.56 8.26
N ASP A 209 2.91 -20.94 9.49
CA ASP A 209 1.58 -20.86 10.08
C ASP A 209 1.15 -19.39 10.23
N LEU A 210 -0.14 -19.12 9.95
CA LEU A 210 -0.76 -17.83 10.09
C LEU A 210 -1.92 -17.88 11.09
N LEU A 211 -1.80 -17.12 12.18
CA LEU A 211 -2.92 -16.83 13.06
C LEU A 211 -3.52 -15.47 12.68
N SER A 212 -4.74 -15.47 12.18
CA SER A 212 -5.48 -14.23 11.85
C SER A 212 -6.54 -13.97 12.90
N VAL A 213 -6.69 -12.71 13.29
CA VAL A 213 -7.72 -12.24 14.21
C VAL A 213 -8.38 -10.97 13.65
N GLY A 214 -9.66 -10.77 13.97
CA GLY A 214 -10.43 -9.62 13.51
C GLY A 214 -11.47 -10.00 12.46
N VAL A 215 -12.04 -8.98 11.84
CA VAL A 215 -13.05 -9.11 10.78
C VAL A 215 -12.33 -9.12 9.43
N ALA A 216 -12.66 -10.11 8.62
CA ALA A 216 -12.15 -10.20 7.25
C ALA A 216 -12.91 -9.27 6.30
#